data_02d28eaef6634b8304b9517205664f79
#
_entry.id   02d28eaef6634b8304b9517205664f79
#
_cell.length_a   1.000
_cell.length_b   1.000
_cell.length_c   1.000
_cell.angle_alpha   90.00
_cell.angle_beta   90.00
_cell.angle_gamma   90.00
#
_symmetry.space_group_name_H-M   'P 1'
#
loop_
_entity.id
_entity.type
_entity.pdbx_description
1 polymer ?
#
loop_
_entity_poly.entity_id
_entity_poly.type
_entity_poly.pdbx_seq_one_letter_code
_entity_poly.pdbx_strand_id
1 'polypeptide(L)'
;MMATEPLKIVLDTNCLLQILGARSSCHFLFAEFLSESYTLCVSTEVLLEYEEILCQKASAAAADLFMKVISRSRNVMRKDPYFRLGLVKQDDDDNKFVDCAFVCQADFIVTDDAHFKDAANSPFPLFRVMSLNEFAERMKG
;
A
#
# COMPACT_ATOMS: atom_id res chain seq x y z
N MET A 1 -2.44 -19.81 -23.05
CA MET A 1 -1.65 -19.36 -21.89
C MET A 1 -2.47 -18.40 -21.05
N MET A 2 -2.60 -18.69 -19.77
CA MET A 2 -3.36 -17.83 -18.89
C MET A 2 -2.50 -16.68 -18.38
N ALA A 3 -3.04 -15.47 -18.46
CA ALA A 3 -2.38 -14.32 -17.90
C ALA A 3 -2.36 -14.43 -16.36
N THR A 4 -1.24 -14.17 -15.75
CA THR A 4 -1.14 -14.09 -14.29
C THR A 4 -1.84 -12.83 -13.82
N GLU A 5 -2.64 -12.93 -12.76
CA GLU A 5 -3.26 -11.75 -12.19
C GLU A 5 -2.18 -10.82 -11.62
N PRO A 6 -2.37 -9.50 -11.73
CA PRO A 6 -1.44 -8.56 -11.13
C PRO A 6 -1.32 -8.76 -9.61
N LEU A 7 -0.13 -8.53 -9.10
CA LEU A 7 0.14 -8.58 -7.67
C LEU A 7 -0.73 -7.56 -6.94
N LYS A 8 -1.36 -7.96 -5.87
CA LYS A 8 -2.15 -7.07 -5.01
C LYS A 8 -1.33 -6.70 -3.79
N ILE A 9 -1.13 -5.41 -3.57
CA ILE A 9 -0.32 -4.93 -2.46
C ILE A 9 -1.04 -3.83 -1.68
N VAL A 10 -0.64 -3.70 -0.41
CA VAL A 10 -0.94 -2.55 0.41
C VAL A 10 0.38 -1.80 0.61
N LEU A 11 0.39 -0.49 0.39
CA LEU A 11 1.58 0.34 0.64
C LEU A 11 1.41 1.06 1.97
N ASP A 12 2.43 0.99 2.85
CA ASP A 12 2.41 1.88 3.98
C ASP A 12 2.67 3.32 3.47
N THR A 13 2.32 4.31 4.28
CA THR A 13 2.33 5.69 3.83
C THR A 13 3.73 6.17 3.46
N ASN A 14 4.76 5.76 4.20
CA ASN A 14 6.13 6.18 3.89
C ASN A 14 6.61 5.61 2.55
N CYS A 15 6.22 4.39 2.23
CA CYS A 15 6.54 3.79 0.94
C CYS A 15 5.82 4.53 -0.18
N LEU A 16 4.54 4.88 0.01
CA LEU A 16 3.80 5.66 -0.96
C LEU A 16 4.47 6.99 -1.24
N LEU A 17 4.92 7.70 -0.20
CA LEU A 17 5.62 8.97 -0.37
C LEU A 17 6.87 8.83 -1.22
N GLN A 18 7.63 7.75 -1.03
CA GLN A 18 8.83 7.50 -1.83
C GLN A 18 8.49 7.21 -3.29
N ILE A 19 7.41 6.48 -3.54
CA ILE A 19 6.96 6.18 -4.91
C ILE A 19 6.50 7.45 -5.62
N LEU A 20 5.82 8.34 -4.93
CA LEU A 20 5.33 9.58 -5.52
C LEU A 20 6.41 10.65 -5.65
N GLY A 21 7.53 10.54 -4.93
CA GLY A 21 8.61 11.49 -4.98
C GLY A 21 9.41 11.41 -6.29
N ALA A 22 9.42 12.48 -7.08
CA ALA A 22 10.03 12.50 -8.40
C ALA A 22 11.54 12.21 -8.38
N ARG A 23 12.21 12.44 -7.26
CA ARG A 23 13.65 12.23 -7.11
C ARG A 23 14.00 10.88 -6.48
N SER A 24 12.99 10.12 -6.08
CA SER A 24 13.20 8.81 -5.47
C SER A 24 13.61 7.78 -6.53
N SER A 25 14.51 6.87 -6.16
CA SER A 25 14.87 5.73 -7.01
C SER A 25 13.69 4.79 -7.25
N CYS A 26 12.66 4.89 -6.40
CA CYS A 26 11.45 4.07 -6.51
C CYS A 26 10.32 4.75 -7.27
N HIS A 27 10.56 5.95 -7.82
CA HIS A 27 9.51 6.71 -8.53
C HIS A 27 8.99 5.95 -9.76
N PHE A 28 9.81 5.09 -10.38
CA PHE A 28 9.35 4.29 -11.53
C PHE A 28 8.14 3.40 -11.18
N LEU A 29 7.96 3.08 -9.89
CA LEU A 29 6.82 2.29 -9.44
C LEU A 29 5.50 3.03 -9.62
N PHE A 30 5.53 4.35 -9.68
CA PHE A 30 4.33 5.13 -10.00
C PHE A 30 3.93 4.92 -11.47
N ALA A 31 4.90 4.93 -12.39
CA ALA A 31 4.62 4.62 -13.79
C ALA A 31 4.11 3.19 -13.94
N GLU A 32 4.67 2.25 -13.18
CA GLU A 32 4.20 0.86 -13.17
C GLU A 32 2.75 0.78 -12.67
N PHE A 33 2.39 1.58 -11.67
CA PHE A 33 1.00 1.67 -11.19
C PHE A 33 0.09 2.20 -12.30
N LEU A 34 0.49 3.28 -12.97
CA LEU A 34 -0.30 3.84 -14.06
C LEU A 34 -0.46 2.88 -15.24
N SER A 35 0.50 1.99 -15.44
CA SER A 35 0.45 0.94 -16.46
C SER A 35 -0.32 -0.30 -16.01
N GLU A 36 -0.91 -0.26 -14.83
CA GLU A 36 -1.70 -1.37 -14.25
C GLU A 36 -0.86 -2.64 -14.01
N SER A 37 0.45 -2.47 -13.73
CA SER A 37 1.36 -3.60 -13.50
C SER A 37 1.12 -4.28 -12.15
N TYR A 38 0.50 -3.59 -11.22
CA TYR A 38 0.08 -4.14 -9.93
C TYR A 38 -1.20 -3.47 -9.47
N THR A 39 -1.86 -4.08 -8.50
CA THR A 39 -3.10 -3.56 -7.93
C THR A 39 -2.81 -3.00 -6.54
N LEU A 40 -3.26 -1.78 -6.30
CA LEU A 40 -3.14 -1.14 -4.98
C LEU A 40 -4.42 -1.39 -4.19
N CYS A 41 -4.28 -2.00 -3.02
CA CYS A 41 -5.38 -2.23 -2.10
C CYS A 41 -5.48 -1.09 -1.11
N VAL A 42 -6.67 -0.56 -0.91
CA VAL A 42 -6.92 0.55 -0.01
C VAL A 42 -8.23 0.34 0.77
N SER A 43 -8.31 0.97 1.92
CA SER A 43 -9.54 1.13 2.67
C SER A 43 -9.80 2.63 2.82
N THR A 44 -10.95 3.00 3.35
CA THR A 44 -11.25 4.40 3.64
C THR A 44 -10.21 4.98 4.60
N GLU A 45 -9.88 4.24 5.67
CA GLU A 45 -8.89 4.72 6.65
C GLU A 45 -7.50 4.91 6.03
N VAL A 46 -7.08 3.98 5.17
CA VAL A 46 -5.79 4.07 4.49
C VAL A 46 -5.76 5.29 3.56
N LEU A 47 -6.82 5.49 2.78
CA LEU A 47 -6.90 6.65 1.88
C LEU A 47 -6.88 7.97 2.64
N LEU A 48 -7.59 8.05 3.77
CA LEU A 48 -7.59 9.26 4.59
C LEU A 48 -6.19 9.58 5.14
N GLU A 49 -5.45 8.55 5.54
CA GLU A 49 -4.07 8.77 5.99
C GLU A 49 -3.18 9.22 4.84
N TYR A 50 -3.29 8.61 3.66
CA TYR A 50 -2.54 9.04 2.49
C TYR A 50 -2.78 10.52 2.20
N GLU A 51 -4.05 10.92 2.17
CA GLU A 51 -4.42 12.31 1.91
C GLU A 51 -3.86 13.26 2.95
N GLU A 52 -4.01 12.93 4.22
CA GLU A 52 -3.51 13.75 5.33
C GLU A 52 -1.99 13.94 5.25
N ILE A 53 -1.25 12.86 5.08
CA ILE A 53 0.20 12.92 5.06
C ILE A 53 0.71 13.61 3.79
N LEU A 54 0.06 13.40 2.65
CA LEU A 54 0.42 14.13 1.43
C LEU A 54 0.19 15.63 1.57
N CYS A 55 -0.89 16.05 2.23
CA CYS A 55 -1.12 17.47 2.54
C CYS A 55 0.00 18.04 3.40
N GLN A 56 0.44 17.29 4.41
CA GLN A 56 1.47 17.74 5.34
C GLN A 56 2.87 17.76 4.71
N LYS A 57 3.22 16.71 3.97
CA LYS A 57 4.58 16.51 3.45
C LYS A 57 4.80 17.11 2.08
N ALA A 58 3.78 17.27 1.30
CA ALA A 58 3.87 17.85 -0.05
C ALA A 58 3.00 19.11 -0.14
N SER A 59 1.72 18.93 -0.51
CA SER A 59 0.79 20.07 -0.62
C SER A 59 -0.64 19.54 -0.71
N ALA A 60 -1.60 20.44 -0.47
CA ALA A 60 -3.02 20.12 -0.67
C ALA A 60 -3.30 19.78 -2.14
N ALA A 61 -2.61 20.46 -3.06
CA ALA A 61 -2.76 20.20 -4.50
C ALA A 61 -2.28 18.80 -4.86
N ALA A 62 -1.13 18.37 -4.31
CA ALA A 62 -0.59 17.04 -4.54
C ALA A 62 -1.52 15.96 -4.00
N ALA A 63 -2.08 16.17 -2.80
CA ALA A 63 -3.03 15.23 -2.21
C ALA A 63 -4.29 15.11 -3.07
N ASP A 64 -4.82 16.23 -3.53
CA ASP A 64 -6.02 16.27 -4.38
C ASP A 64 -5.78 15.53 -5.71
N LEU A 65 -4.62 15.76 -6.32
CA LEU A 65 -4.25 15.09 -7.57
C LEU A 65 -4.14 13.58 -7.37
N PHE A 66 -3.49 13.14 -6.28
CA PHE A 66 -3.37 11.72 -5.97
C PHE A 66 -4.75 11.08 -5.80
N MET A 67 -5.65 11.72 -5.06
CA MET A 67 -6.99 11.19 -4.83
C MET A 67 -7.77 11.07 -6.14
N LYS A 68 -7.57 12.00 -7.08
CA LYS A 68 -8.18 11.92 -8.41
C LYS A 68 -7.63 10.76 -9.21
N VAL A 69 -6.32 10.53 -9.15
CA VAL A 69 -5.69 9.38 -9.83
C VAL A 69 -6.27 8.08 -9.30
N ILE A 70 -6.35 7.95 -7.97
CA ILE A 70 -6.90 6.76 -7.34
C ILE A 70 -8.35 6.51 -7.77
N SER A 71 -9.18 7.55 -7.81
CA SER A 71 -10.59 7.40 -8.16
C SER A 71 -10.82 6.99 -9.62
N ARG A 72 -9.83 7.22 -10.48
CA ARG A 72 -9.93 6.92 -11.93
C ARG A 72 -9.18 5.66 -12.33
N SER A 73 -8.41 5.07 -11.41
CA SER A 73 -7.60 3.90 -11.72
C SER A 73 -8.39 2.61 -11.59
N ARG A 74 -8.22 1.70 -12.56
CA ARG A 74 -8.89 0.40 -12.54
C ARG A 74 -8.22 -0.58 -11.59
N ASN A 75 -6.94 -0.40 -11.34
CA ASN A 75 -6.12 -1.29 -10.53
C ASN A 75 -6.04 -0.82 -9.07
N VAL A 76 -7.16 -0.35 -8.57
CA VAL A 76 -7.33 -0.03 -7.15
C VAL A 76 -8.47 -0.89 -6.62
N MET A 77 -8.17 -1.67 -5.59
CA MET A 77 -9.18 -2.46 -4.89
C MET A 77 -9.51 -1.74 -3.57
N ARG A 78 -10.74 -1.28 -3.44
CA ARG A 78 -11.17 -0.59 -2.23
C ARG A 78 -12.16 -1.45 -1.46
N LYS A 79 -11.78 -1.79 -0.23
CA LYS A 79 -12.65 -2.52 0.70
C LYS A 79 -12.42 -2.03 2.11
N ASP A 80 -13.49 -1.94 2.88
CA ASP A 80 -13.40 -1.56 4.29
C ASP A 80 -13.58 -2.81 5.16
N PRO A 81 -12.74 -2.99 6.17
CA PRO A 81 -12.83 -4.17 7.05
C PRO A 81 -14.07 -4.09 7.95
N TYR A 82 -14.64 -5.25 8.23
CA TYR A 82 -15.80 -5.37 9.13
C TYR A 82 -15.37 -5.48 10.58
N PHE A 83 -14.10 -5.75 10.83
CA PHE A 83 -13.56 -5.96 12.17
C PHE A 83 -12.09 -5.55 12.20
N ARG A 84 -11.55 -5.42 13.41
CA ARG A 84 -10.16 -5.02 13.59
C ARG A 84 -9.37 -6.20 14.16
N LEU A 85 -8.22 -6.47 13.56
CA LEU A 85 -7.40 -7.61 13.92
C LEU A 85 -6.44 -7.30 15.07
N GLY A 86 -5.95 -6.05 15.16
CA GLY A 86 -5.06 -5.64 16.25
C GLY A 86 -3.72 -6.36 16.27
N LEU A 87 -3.17 -6.72 15.10
CA LEU A 87 -1.96 -7.53 15.02
C LEU A 87 -0.66 -6.77 15.23
N VAL A 88 -0.64 -5.45 14.97
CA VAL A 88 0.53 -4.62 15.21
C VAL A 88 0.39 -4.02 16.61
N LYS A 89 1.16 -4.54 17.55
CA LYS A 89 1.00 -4.20 18.97
C LYS A 89 1.68 -2.92 19.37
N GLN A 90 2.75 -2.53 18.67
CA GLN A 90 3.55 -1.37 18.98
C GLN A 90 2.96 -0.07 18.45
N ASP A 91 2.12 -0.15 17.41
CA ASP A 91 1.56 1.03 16.77
C ASP A 91 0.17 0.71 16.23
N ASP A 92 -0.86 1.19 16.93
CA ASP A 92 -2.25 0.97 16.54
C ASP A 92 -2.58 1.62 15.20
N ASP A 93 -1.90 2.71 14.82
CA ASP A 93 -2.12 3.36 13.54
C ASP A 93 -1.74 2.47 12.36
N ASP A 94 -0.79 1.56 12.54
CA ASP A 94 -0.36 0.64 11.48
C ASP A 94 -1.37 -0.48 11.24
N ASN A 95 -2.26 -0.74 12.19
CA ASN A 95 -3.25 -1.80 12.06
C ASN A 95 -4.22 -1.59 10.89
N LYS A 96 -4.45 -0.34 10.48
CA LYS A 96 -5.32 -0.07 9.33
C LYS A 96 -4.79 -0.71 8.04
N PHE A 97 -3.46 -0.78 7.89
CA PHE A 97 -2.85 -1.40 6.72
C PHE A 97 -3.00 -2.93 6.75
N VAL A 98 -2.83 -3.52 7.93
CA VAL A 98 -3.00 -4.97 8.12
C VAL A 98 -4.46 -5.37 7.88
N ASP A 99 -5.40 -4.62 8.45
CA ASP A 99 -6.82 -4.88 8.25
C ASP A 99 -7.21 -4.76 6.77
N CYS A 100 -6.65 -3.76 6.09
CA CYS A 100 -6.85 -3.56 4.65
C CYS A 100 -6.30 -4.74 3.85
N ALA A 101 -5.10 -5.20 4.16
CA ALA A 101 -4.49 -6.32 3.49
C ALA A 101 -5.33 -7.59 3.64
N PHE A 102 -5.86 -7.80 4.83
CA PHE A 102 -6.71 -8.97 5.10
C PHE A 102 -8.01 -8.92 4.29
N VAL A 103 -8.73 -7.80 4.35
CA VAL A 103 -10.04 -7.71 3.69
C VAL A 103 -9.91 -7.73 2.16
N CYS A 104 -8.81 -7.20 1.61
CA CYS A 104 -8.55 -7.23 0.17
C CYS A 104 -7.89 -8.52 -0.29
N GLN A 105 -7.46 -9.37 0.64
CA GLN A 105 -6.66 -10.55 0.33
C GLN A 105 -5.40 -10.17 -0.45
N ALA A 106 -4.71 -9.13 0.03
CA ALA A 106 -3.50 -8.65 -0.61
C ALA A 106 -2.39 -9.70 -0.53
N ASP A 107 -1.55 -9.74 -1.55
CA ASP A 107 -0.41 -10.66 -1.57
C ASP A 107 0.68 -10.20 -0.62
N PHE A 108 0.90 -8.88 -0.53
CA PHE A 108 1.94 -8.31 0.33
C PHE A 108 1.51 -6.97 0.89
N ILE A 109 2.05 -6.67 2.10
CA ILE A 109 2.15 -5.31 2.59
C ILE A 109 3.57 -4.85 2.28
N VAL A 110 3.72 -3.75 1.55
CA VAL A 110 5.02 -3.17 1.22
C VAL A 110 5.34 -2.12 2.27
N THR A 111 6.34 -2.40 3.08
CA THR A 111 6.72 -1.52 4.20
C THR A 111 8.16 -1.76 4.61
N ASP A 112 8.82 -0.72 5.09
CA ASP A 112 10.15 -0.81 5.69
C ASP A 112 10.08 -0.76 7.22
N ASP A 113 8.88 -0.69 7.78
CA ASP A 113 8.67 -0.61 9.23
C ASP A 113 8.75 -2.00 9.86
N ALA A 114 9.66 -2.16 10.83
CA ALA A 114 9.88 -3.42 11.53
C ALA A 114 8.65 -3.90 12.33
N HIS A 115 7.77 -2.99 12.72
CA HIS A 115 6.56 -3.34 13.50
C HIS A 115 5.64 -4.29 12.74
N PHE A 116 5.62 -4.21 11.41
CA PHE A 116 4.80 -5.11 10.59
C PHE A 116 5.30 -6.55 10.61
N LYS A 117 6.56 -6.78 10.99
CA LYS A 117 7.09 -8.14 11.11
C LYS A 117 6.38 -8.93 12.20
N ASP A 118 5.96 -8.27 13.28
CA ASP A 118 5.20 -8.92 14.34
C ASP A 118 3.87 -9.47 13.82
N ALA A 119 3.21 -8.67 12.98
CA ALA A 119 1.94 -9.09 12.39
C ALA A 119 2.15 -10.23 11.40
N ALA A 120 3.25 -10.19 10.62
CA ALA A 120 3.57 -11.23 9.65
C ALA A 120 3.90 -12.58 10.33
N ASN A 121 4.37 -12.54 11.58
CA ASN A 121 4.66 -13.74 12.36
C ASN A 121 3.43 -14.31 13.07
N SER A 122 2.28 -13.66 12.93
CA SER A 122 1.03 -14.15 13.52
C SER A 122 0.57 -15.41 12.77
N PRO A 123 0.08 -16.44 13.48
CA PRO A 123 -0.47 -17.62 12.81
C PRO A 123 -1.76 -17.35 12.05
N PHE A 124 -2.45 -16.24 12.35
CA PHE A 124 -3.69 -15.87 11.69
C PHE A 124 -3.98 -14.38 11.90
N PRO A 125 -4.39 -13.63 10.85
CA PRO A 125 -4.45 -14.07 9.45
C PRO A 125 -3.07 -14.12 8.82
N LEU A 126 -2.92 -14.94 7.78
CA LEU A 126 -1.66 -15.04 7.06
C LEU A 126 -1.56 -13.89 6.05
N PHE A 127 -0.48 -13.15 6.10
CA PHE A 127 -0.10 -12.20 5.08
C PHE A 127 1.42 -12.08 5.06
N ARG A 128 1.95 -11.54 3.98
CA ARG A 128 3.39 -11.38 3.80
C ARG A 128 3.77 -9.92 3.79
N VAL A 129 4.97 -9.66 4.26
CA VAL A 129 5.55 -8.31 4.27
C VAL A 129 6.75 -8.30 3.34
N MET A 130 6.91 -7.23 2.60
CA MET A 130 7.99 -7.03 1.65
C MET A 130 8.50 -5.61 1.81
N SER A 131 9.83 -5.43 1.75
CA SER A 131 10.39 -4.09 1.78
C SER A 131 10.14 -3.36 0.47
N LEU A 132 10.28 -2.04 0.48
CA LEU A 132 10.13 -1.25 -0.75
C LEU A 132 11.19 -1.66 -1.78
N ASN A 133 12.43 -1.92 -1.35
CA ASN A 133 13.49 -2.37 -2.26
C ASN A 133 13.16 -3.73 -2.88
N GLU A 134 12.65 -4.66 -2.09
CA GLU A 134 12.26 -5.97 -2.61
C GLU A 134 11.14 -5.84 -3.64
N PHE A 135 10.16 -4.98 -3.37
CA PHE A 135 9.08 -4.72 -4.31
C PHE A 135 9.61 -4.10 -5.59
N ALA A 136 10.50 -3.10 -5.47
CA ALA A 136 11.11 -2.45 -6.64
C ALA A 136 11.88 -3.45 -7.50
N GLU A 137 12.67 -4.33 -6.89
CA GLU A 137 13.41 -5.35 -7.62
C GLU A 137 12.48 -6.33 -8.32
N ARG A 138 11.40 -6.71 -7.66
CA ARG A 138 10.40 -7.61 -8.25
C ARG A 138 9.74 -6.99 -9.48
N MET A 139 9.45 -5.69 -9.43
CA MET A 139 8.79 -5.00 -10.54
C MET A 139 9.73 -4.71 -11.70
N LYS A 140 11.04 -4.69 -11.48
CA LYS A 140 12.01 -4.55 -12.55
C LYS A 140 12.19 -5.83 -13.36
N GLY A 141 12.00 -6.95 -12.72
CA GLY A 141 12.18 -8.25 -13.32
C GLY A 141 10.99 -8.70 -14.08
#